data_e0b0a867225718e571c935a8922187fc
#
_entry.id   e0b0a867225718e571c935a8922187fc
#
_cell.length_a   1.000
_cell.length_b   1.000
_cell.length_c   1.000
_cell.angle_alpha   90.00
_cell.angle_beta   90.00
_cell.angle_gamma   90.00
#
_symmetry.space_group_name_H-M   'P 1'
#
loop_
_entity.id
_entity.type
_entity.pdbx_description
1 polymer ?
#
loop_
_entity_poly.entity_id
_entity_poly.type
_entity_poly.pdbx_seq_one_letter_code
_entity_poly.pdbx_strand_id
1 'polypeptide(L)'
;MATQIEILIYEYPFHTANADEQIDFAAKLLKALSIEKVILIGASDGGVYAQIFAKRHPESVLAMILTTTLTIDSDYVRDIRKERFSTPIFLLLLKLVPAKTEMKLLLKKSTGFLECESEEERKYGRGFYEAVASDLNYKRRFIHSFRCVYMLKDYPVFKESDFEHLRGKIQVLLPEKDIFKKEDQDRLADLFGKLDAEILSVPGGHVGFIVQSEYYIDWMEKFLEKKVI
;
A
#
# COMPACT_ATOMS: atom_id res chain seq x y z
N MET A 1 19.72 15.36 20.06
CA MET A 1 19.16 16.09 18.92
C MET A 1 18.03 15.23 18.39
N ALA A 2 16.80 15.74 18.27
CA ALA A 2 15.75 14.98 17.60
C ALA A 2 16.13 14.87 16.11
N THR A 3 16.14 13.65 15.58
CA THR A 3 16.39 13.42 14.16
C THR A 3 15.16 13.90 13.40
N GLN A 4 15.32 14.90 12.55
CA GLN A 4 14.22 15.41 11.73
C GLN A 4 14.02 14.47 10.53
N ILE A 5 12.80 13.93 10.37
CA ILE A 5 12.42 13.13 9.22
C ILE A 5 11.62 14.02 8.26
N GLU A 6 12.02 14.06 7.01
CA GLU A 6 11.26 14.71 5.95
C GLU A 6 10.39 13.67 5.24
N ILE A 7 9.12 14.01 4.98
CA ILE A 7 8.17 13.13 4.31
C ILE A 7 7.98 13.59 2.87
N LEU A 8 8.25 12.69 1.93
CA LEU A 8 7.98 12.87 0.51
C LEU A 8 6.74 12.06 0.11
N ILE A 9 5.69 12.75 -0.29
CA ILE A 9 4.48 12.14 -0.87
C ILE A 9 4.38 12.59 -2.32
N TYR A 10 4.16 11.67 -3.24
CA TYR A 10 4.02 11.99 -4.66
C TYR A 10 2.90 11.17 -5.33
N GLU A 11 2.39 11.67 -6.44
CA GLU A 11 1.42 10.93 -7.27
C GLU A 11 2.14 10.20 -8.41
N TYR A 12 1.75 8.95 -8.64
CA TYR A 12 2.23 8.21 -9.79
C TYR A 12 1.72 8.83 -11.10
N PRO A 13 2.60 9.02 -12.10
CA PRO A 13 2.21 9.61 -13.36
C PRO A 13 1.21 8.73 -14.12
N PHE A 14 0.17 9.34 -14.68
CA PHE A 14 -0.87 8.62 -15.43
C PHE A 14 -0.41 8.00 -16.76
N HIS A 15 0.79 8.32 -17.22
CA HIS A 15 1.35 7.75 -18.44
C HIS A 15 2.10 6.44 -18.20
N THR A 16 2.38 6.09 -16.95
CA THR A 16 3.01 4.81 -16.63
C THR A 16 2.07 3.66 -16.98
N ALA A 17 2.60 2.62 -17.63
CA ALA A 17 1.80 1.50 -18.09
C ALA A 17 1.75 0.33 -17.10
N ASN A 18 2.74 0.23 -16.22
CA ASN A 18 2.94 -0.88 -15.28
C ASN A 18 3.70 -0.43 -14.03
N ALA A 19 3.86 -1.36 -13.08
CA ALA A 19 4.55 -1.10 -11.82
C ALA A 19 6.03 -0.73 -12.01
N ASP A 20 6.73 -1.37 -12.97
CA ASP A 20 8.15 -1.07 -13.21
C ASP A 20 8.37 0.38 -13.64
N GLU A 21 7.53 0.90 -14.52
CA GLU A 21 7.60 2.31 -14.93
C GLU A 21 7.31 3.28 -13.77
N GLN A 22 6.42 2.89 -12.85
CA GLN A 22 6.16 3.67 -11.64
C GLN A 22 7.38 3.69 -10.71
N ILE A 23 8.03 2.55 -10.53
CA ILE A 23 9.26 2.45 -9.74
C ILE A 23 10.41 3.23 -10.38
N ASP A 24 10.57 3.13 -11.70
CA ASP A 24 11.56 3.93 -12.43
C ASP A 24 11.33 5.44 -12.29
N PHE A 25 10.06 5.85 -12.28
CA PHE A 25 9.72 7.25 -12.01
C PHE A 25 10.11 7.66 -10.59
N ALA A 26 9.78 6.84 -9.57
CA ALA A 26 10.15 7.10 -8.19
C ALA A 26 11.67 7.23 -8.02
N ALA A 27 12.44 6.32 -8.59
CA ALA A 27 13.90 6.36 -8.55
C ALA A 27 14.48 7.62 -9.23
N LYS A 28 13.92 8.02 -10.37
CA LYS A 28 14.32 9.28 -11.06
C LYS A 28 13.96 10.51 -10.22
N LEU A 29 12.80 10.51 -9.56
CA LEU A 29 12.38 11.59 -8.68
C LEU A 29 13.35 11.75 -7.51
N LEU A 30 13.67 10.67 -6.80
CA LEU A 30 14.65 10.69 -5.70
C LEU A 30 16.01 11.23 -6.17
N LYS A 31 16.49 10.76 -7.31
CA LYS A 31 17.73 11.26 -7.92
C LYS A 31 17.68 12.76 -8.23
N ALA A 32 16.56 13.24 -8.80
CA ALA A 32 16.38 14.66 -9.12
C ALA A 32 16.33 15.54 -7.88
N LEU A 33 15.87 15.00 -6.76
CA LEU A 33 15.83 15.65 -5.45
C LEU A 33 17.14 15.48 -4.66
N SER A 34 18.13 14.76 -5.21
CA SER A 34 19.39 14.41 -4.52
C SER A 34 19.17 13.61 -3.22
N ILE A 35 18.13 12.76 -3.19
CA ILE A 35 17.81 11.88 -2.08
C ILE A 35 18.44 10.51 -2.36
N GLU A 36 19.44 10.12 -1.57
CA GLU A 36 20.17 8.86 -1.76
C GLU A 36 19.55 7.70 -0.99
N LYS A 37 18.98 7.97 0.18
CA LYS A 37 18.43 6.97 1.09
C LYS A 37 17.01 7.33 1.53
N VAL A 38 16.14 6.33 1.56
CA VAL A 38 14.75 6.51 1.96
C VAL A 38 14.29 5.41 2.92
N ILE A 39 13.29 5.74 3.72
CA ILE A 39 12.44 4.79 4.40
C ILE A 39 11.16 4.70 3.58
N LEU A 40 10.76 3.50 3.19
CA LEU A 40 9.56 3.27 2.43
C LEU A 40 8.37 3.05 3.38
N ILE A 41 7.29 3.79 3.18
CA ILE A 41 6.02 3.56 3.87
C ILE A 41 4.97 3.27 2.80
N GLY A 42 4.43 2.07 2.79
CA GLY A 42 3.50 1.62 1.77
C GLY A 42 2.21 1.07 2.35
N ALA A 43 1.06 1.59 1.86
CA ALA A 43 -0.26 1.10 2.19
C ALA A 43 -0.97 0.59 0.94
N SER A 44 -1.74 -0.50 1.06
CA SER A 44 -2.50 -1.12 -0.03
C SER A 44 -1.61 -1.43 -1.25
N ASP A 45 -1.96 -0.99 -2.46
CA ASP A 45 -1.11 -1.11 -3.66
C ASP A 45 0.25 -0.41 -3.50
N GLY A 46 0.31 0.70 -2.75
CA GLY A 46 1.56 1.36 -2.40
C GLY A 46 2.53 0.47 -1.62
N GLY A 47 2.02 -0.47 -0.81
CA GLY A 47 2.85 -1.46 -0.13
C GLY A 47 3.47 -2.49 -1.09
N VAL A 48 2.75 -2.88 -2.14
CA VAL A 48 3.31 -3.73 -3.20
C VAL A 48 4.40 -2.98 -3.97
N TYR A 49 4.18 -1.70 -4.28
CA TYR A 49 5.18 -0.88 -4.95
C TYR A 49 6.41 -0.61 -4.09
N ALA A 50 6.25 -0.45 -2.78
CA ALA A 50 7.37 -0.35 -1.84
C ALA A 50 8.23 -1.62 -1.86
N GLN A 51 7.60 -2.81 -1.90
CA GLN A 51 8.31 -4.08 -2.04
C GLN A 51 9.06 -4.16 -3.38
N ILE A 52 8.43 -3.77 -4.50
CA ILE A 52 9.09 -3.74 -5.81
C ILE A 52 10.29 -2.78 -5.80
N PHE A 53 10.11 -1.58 -5.22
CA PHE A 53 11.19 -0.60 -5.12
C PHE A 53 12.36 -1.14 -4.29
N ALA A 54 12.09 -1.70 -3.11
CA ALA A 54 13.12 -2.26 -2.23
C ALA A 54 13.92 -3.38 -2.91
N LYS A 55 13.25 -4.26 -3.67
CA LYS A 55 13.91 -5.31 -4.45
C LYS A 55 14.82 -4.76 -5.55
N ARG A 56 14.38 -3.70 -6.26
CA ARG A 56 15.09 -3.14 -7.42
C ARG A 56 16.19 -2.15 -7.05
N HIS A 57 16.06 -1.49 -5.90
CA HIS A 57 16.97 -0.43 -5.42
C HIS A 57 17.42 -0.69 -3.98
N PRO A 58 17.99 -1.88 -3.68
CA PRO A 58 18.35 -2.26 -2.32
C PRO A 58 19.32 -1.29 -1.66
N GLU A 59 20.18 -0.65 -2.45
CA GLU A 59 21.15 0.34 -1.98
C GLU A 59 20.50 1.64 -1.49
N SER A 60 19.27 1.94 -1.92
CA SER A 60 18.59 3.20 -1.59
C SER A 60 17.62 3.08 -0.41
N VAL A 61 17.35 1.87 0.10
CA VAL A 61 16.33 1.66 1.14
C VAL A 61 16.95 1.38 2.49
N LEU A 62 16.61 2.19 3.49
CA LEU A 62 17.05 2.04 4.88
C LEU A 62 16.13 1.11 5.68
N ALA A 63 14.82 1.24 5.48
CA ALA A 63 13.80 0.46 6.15
C ALA A 63 12.51 0.45 5.32
N MET A 64 11.60 -0.46 5.63
CA MET A 64 10.30 -0.58 4.97
C MET A 64 9.20 -0.80 6.01
N ILE A 65 8.13 0.01 5.92
CA ILE A 65 6.93 -0.11 6.74
C ILE A 65 5.76 -0.40 5.80
N LEU A 66 5.07 -1.50 6.06
CA LEU A 66 3.96 -1.98 5.25
C LEU A 66 2.68 -2.04 6.08
N THR A 67 1.58 -1.55 5.52
CA THR A 67 0.27 -1.71 6.14
C THR A 67 -0.81 -1.97 5.09
N THR A 68 -1.86 -2.70 5.47
CA THR A 68 -3.03 -2.97 4.61
C THR A 68 -2.65 -3.41 3.20
N THR A 69 -1.61 -4.23 3.07
CA THR A 69 -1.06 -4.63 1.77
C THR A 69 -0.86 -6.13 1.66
N LEU A 70 -0.48 -6.58 0.49
CA LEU A 70 -0.19 -7.98 0.15
C LEU A 70 1.25 -8.10 -0.33
N THR A 71 1.71 -9.35 -0.44
CA THR A 71 2.98 -9.68 -1.12
C THR A 71 2.70 -10.37 -2.45
N ILE A 72 3.62 -10.27 -3.42
CA ILE A 72 3.51 -10.97 -4.70
C ILE A 72 4.01 -12.41 -4.50
N ASP A 73 3.09 -13.30 -4.20
CA ASP A 73 3.30 -14.74 -4.11
C ASP A 73 2.58 -15.51 -5.24
N SER A 74 2.69 -16.84 -5.23
CA SER A 74 2.05 -17.70 -6.24
C SER A 74 0.52 -17.61 -6.21
N ASP A 75 -0.06 -17.42 -5.03
CA ASP A 75 -1.50 -17.34 -4.86
C ASP A 75 -2.03 -15.99 -5.34
N TYR A 76 -1.35 -14.90 -5.01
CA TYR A 76 -1.63 -13.56 -5.52
C TYR A 76 -1.63 -13.52 -7.06
N VAL A 77 -0.56 -14.03 -7.67
CA VAL A 77 -0.44 -14.08 -9.14
C VAL A 77 -1.54 -14.96 -9.75
N ARG A 78 -1.80 -16.12 -9.17
CA ARG A 78 -2.88 -17.02 -9.62
C ARG A 78 -4.25 -16.35 -9.55
N ASP A 79 -4.54 -15.63 -8.47
CA ASP A 79 -5.86 -15.04 -8.25
C ASP A 79 -6.07 -13.83 -9.19
N ILE A 80 -5.08 -12.99 -9.42
CA ILE A 80 -5.16 -11.95 -10.45
C ILE A 80 -5.35 -12.57 -11.85
N ARG A 81 -4.67 -13.67 -12.17
CA ARG A 81 -4.83 -14.34 -13.47
C ARG A 81 -6.23 -14.92 -13.68
N LYS A 82 -6.91 -15.38 -12.63
CA LYS A 82 -8.32 -15.81 -12.74
C LYS A 82 -9.23 -14.67 -13.17
N GLU A 83 -8.92 -13.45 -12.78
CA GLU A 83 -9.70 -12.25 -13.09
C GLU A 83 -9.40 -11.64 -14.45
N ARG A 84 -8.63 -12.32 -15.31
CA ARG A 84 -8.18 -11.79 -16.61
C ARG A 84 -9.30 -11.32 -17.55
N PHE A 85 -10.50 -11.86 -17.41
CA PHE A 85 -11.66 -11.45 -18.20
C PHE A 85 -12.55 -10.45 -17.47
N SER A 86 -12.69 -10.60 -16.14
CA SER A 86 -13.54 -9.73 -15.33
C SER A 86 -12.94 -8.35 -15.13
N THR A 87 -11.63 -8.25 -14.89
CA THR A 87 -10.96 -6.98 -14.64
C THR A 87 -11.08 -5.95 -15.78
N PRO A 88 -10.86 -6.28 -17.06
CA PRO A 88 -11.08 -5.32 -18.15
C PRO A 88 -12.53 -4.84 -18.25
N ILE A 89 -13.50 -5.73 -18.03
CA ILE A 89 -14.93 -5.39 -18.01
C ILE A 89 -15.24 -4.49 -16.83
N PHE A 90 -14.74 -4.82 -15.65
CA PHE A 90 -14.87 -4.00 -14.44
C PHE A 90 -14.30 -2.59 -14.66
N LEU A 91 -13.07 -2.46 -15.21
CA LEU A 91 -12.46 -1.18 -15.50
C LEU A 91 -13.26 -0.35 -16.53
N LEU A 92 -13.91 -1.02 -17.50
CA LEU A 92 -14.79 -0.35 -18.45
C LEU A 92 -16.04 0.17 -17.74
N LEU A 93 -16.68 -0.64 -16.90
CA LEU A 93 -17.87 -0.25 -16.13
C LEU A 93 -17.57 0.88 -15.14
N LEU A 94 -16.41 0.86 -14.49
CA LEU A 94 -15.98 1.93 -13.60
C LEU A 94 -15.95 3.30 -14.29
N LYS A 95 -15.63 3.36 -15.58
CA LYS A 95 -15.66 4.61 -16.35
C LYS A 95 -17.06 5.23 -16.44
N LEU A 96 -18.11 4.41 -16.38
CA LEU A 96 -19.49 4.82 -16.54
C LEU A 96 -20.15 5.24 -15.22
N VAL A 97 -19.69 4.72 -14.08
CA VAL A 97 -20.26 5.01 -12.75
C VAL A 97 -19.72 6.34 -12.24
N PRO A 98 -20.55 7.30 -11.77
CA PRO A 98 -20.06 8.52 -11.14
C PRO A 98 -19.20 8.25 -9.90
N ALA A 99 -18.10 8.98 -9.70
CA ALA A 99 -17.14 8.78 -8.60
C ALA A 99 -17.82 8.78 -7.21
N LYS A 100 -18.76 9.70 -6.96
CA LYS A 100 -19.53 9.76 -5.70
C LYS A 100 -20.39 8.51 -5.48
N THR A 101 -20.94 7.94 -6.54
CA THR A 101 -21.74 6.72 -6.46
C THR A 101 -20.86 5.51 -6.17
N GLU A 102 -19.73 5.43 -6.84
CA GLU A 102 -18.69 4.40 -6.62
C GLU A 102 -18.22 4.40 -5.17
N MET A 103 -17.81 5.57 -4.66
CA MET A 103 -17.36 5.72 -3.27
C MET A 103 -18.46 5.36 -2.27
N LYS A 104 -19.69 5.81 -2.50
CA LYS A 104 -20.84 5.45 -1.64
C LYS A 104 -21.08 3.94 -1.60
N LEU A 105 -20.91 3.26 -2.73
CA LEU A 105 -21.06 1.80 -2.80
C LEU A 105 -19.91 1.10 -2.07
N LEU A 106 -18.66 1.58 -2.21
CA LEU A 106 -17.50 1.06 -1.52
C LEU A 106 -17.69 1.17 0.00
N LEU A 107 -17.99 2.35 0.50
CA LEU A 107 -18.18 2.60 1.94
C LEU A 107 -19.40 1.87 2.54
N LYS A 108 -20.39 1.53 1.72
CA LYS A 108 -21.60 0.80 2.17
C LYS A 108 -21.41 -0.71 2.19
N LYS A 109 -20.69 -1.27 1.20
CA LYS A 109 -20.63 -2.71 0.95
C LYS A 109 -19.35 -3.38 1.46
N SER A 110 -18.28 -2.64 1.64
CA SER A 110 -16.99 -3.24 2.05
C SER A 110 -16.90 -3.37 3.56
N THR A 111 -17.26 -4.53 4.08
CA THR A 111 -16.86 -4.94 5.43
C THR A 111 -15.33 -4.97 5.47
N GLY A 112 -14.74 -4.37 6.52
CA GLY A 112 -13.28 -4.29 6.66
C GLY A 112 -12.64 -3.09 5.96
N PHE A 113 -13.37 -2.31 5.15
CA PHE A 113 -12.81 -1.13 4.50
C PHE A 113 -12.72 0.07 5.46
N LEU A 114 -13.86 0.50 6.00
CA LEU A 114 -13.97 1.59 6.97
C LEU A 114 -14.50 1.04 8.30
N GLU A 115 -13.64 0.40 9.07
CA GLU A 115 -13.93 -0.04 10.42
C GLU A 115 -13.45 1.03 11.40
N CYS A 116 -14.38 1.53 12.22
CA CYS A 116 -14.17 2.62 13.15
C CYS A 116 -14.63 2.21 14.53
N GLU A 117 -13.88 2.63 15.55
CA GLU A 117 -14.21 2.40 16.95
C GLU A 117 -15.21 3.43 17.50
N SER A 118 -15.24 4.63 16.87
CA SER A 118 -16.10 5.73 17.26
C SER A 118 -16.93 6.28 16.09
N GLU A 119 -18.00 6.99 16.41
CA GLU A 119 -18.80 7.71 15.40
C GLU A 119 -18.04 8.92 14.83
N GLU A 120 -17.10 9.49 15.60
CA GLU A 120 -16.24 10.57 15.17
C GLU A 120 -15.28 10.11 14.09
N GLU A 121 -14.58 8.99 14.29
CA GLU A 121 -13.73 8.33 13.28
C GLU A 121 -14.53 8.01 12.01
N ARG A 122 -15.76 7.48 12.18
CA ARG A 122 -16.64 7.17 11.06
C ARG A 122 -17.00 8.42 10.26
N LYS A 123 -17.34 9.51 10.93
CA LYS A 123 -17.64 10.80 10.30
C LYS A 123 -16.43 11.35 9.56
N TYR A 124 -15.26 11.29 10.20
CA TYR A 124 -14.00 11.73 9.60
C TYR A 124 -13.67 10.91 8.34
N GLY A 125 -13.69 9.59 8.45
CA GLY A 125 -13.38 8.70 7.32
C GLY A 125 -14.32 8.88 6.13
N ARG A 126 -15.63 9.02 6.37
CA ARG A 126 -16.60 9.33 5.31
C ARG A 126 -16.33 10.67 4.66
N GLY A 127 -16.10 11.72 5.47
CA GLY A 127 -15.78 13.05 4.95
C GLY A 127 -14.50 13.07 4.11
N PHE A 128 -13.47 12.36 4.55
CA PHE A 128 -12.23 12.18 3.80
C PHE A 128 -12.50 11.55 2.42
N TYR A 129 -13.22 10.44 2.35
CA TYR A 129 -13.52 9.76 1.09
C TYR A 129 -14.48 10.53 0.18
N GLU A 130 -15.42 11.30 0.74
CA GLU A 130 -16.25 12.22 -0.04
C GLU A 130 -15.39 13.34 -0.68
N ALA A 131 -14.41 13.86 0.04
CA ALA A 131 -13.45 14.82 -0.50
C ALA A 131 -12.59 14.18 -1.62
N VAL A 132 -12.05 12.99 -1.39
CA VAL A 132 -11.28 12.23 -2.40
C VAL A 132 -12.12 11.98 -3.66
N ALA A 133 -13.37 11.54 -3.51
CA ALA A 133 -14.27 11.29 -4.65
C ALA A 133 -14.71 12.58 -5.38
N SER A 134 -14.50 13.74 -4.78
CA SER A 134 -14.78 15.05 -5.38
C SER A 134 -13.61 15.58 -6.21
N ASP A 135 -12.43 14.99 -6.09
CA ASP A 135 -11.27 15.34 -6.93
C ASP A 135 -11.54 14.96 -8.39
N LEU A 136 -11.26 15.86 -9.30
CA LEU A 136 -11.47 15.70 -10.75
C LEU A 136 -10.66 14.51 -11.33
N ASN A 137 -9.52 14.20 -10.73
CA ASN A 137 -8.63 13.12 -11.17
C ASN A 137 -8.88 11.79 -10.46
N TYR A 138 -9.76 11.74 -9.43
CA TYR A 138 -10.00 10.54 -8.63
C TYR A 138 -10.22 9.29 -9.49
N LYS A 139 -11.17 9.33 -10.41
CA LYS A 139 -11.48 8.18 -11.27
C LYS A 139 -10.30 7.75 -12.14
N ARG A 140 -9.58 8.73 -12.66
CA ARG A 140 -8.40 8.45 -13.49
C ARG A 140 -7.33 7.75 -12.67
N ARG A 141 -7.07 8.23 -11.44
CA ARG A 141 -6.13 7.60 -10.51
C ARG A 141 -6.56 6.18 -10.14
N PHE A 142 -7.82 6.03 -9.75
CA PHE A 142 -8.36 4.73 -9.33
C PHE A 142 -8.28 3.69 -10.45
N ILE A 143 -8.74 4.01 -11.66
CA ILE A 143 -8.65 3.13 -12.82
C ILE A 143 -7.19 2.81 -13.18
N HIS A 144 -6.30 3.81 -13.08
CA HIS A 144 -4.88 3.64 -13.34
C HIS A 144 -4.24 2.68 -12.34
N SER A 145 -4.49 2.85 -11.03
CA SER A 145 -4.00 1.95 -9.97
C SER A 145 -4.44 0.51 -10.23
N PHE A 146 -5.74 0.26 -10.43
CA PHE A 146 -6.24 -1.09 -10.73
C PHE A 146 -5.60 -1.70 -11.98
N ARG A 147 -5.37 -0.89 -13.01
CA ARG A 147 -4.66 -1.36 -14.21
C ARG A 147 -3.23 -1.80 -13.90
N CYS A 148 -2.50 -1.02 -13.13
CA CYS A 148 -1.12 -1.35 -12.77
C CYS A 148 -1.06 -2.58 -11.86
N VAL A 149 -1.96 -2.71 -10.89
CA VAL A 149 -2.10 -3.93 -10.07
C VAL A 149 -2.41 -5.14 -10.94
N TYR A 150 -3.31 -5.03 -11.91
CA TYR A 150 -3.61 -6.13 -12.82
C TYR A 150 -2.39 -6.59 -13.65
N MET A 151 -1.48 -5.69 -13.99
CA MET A 151 -0.25 -6.05 -14.71
C MET A 151 0.72 -6.86 -13.86
N LEU A 152 0.57 -6.89 -12.54
CA LEU A 152 1.36 -7.73 -11.62
C LEU A 152 1.10 -9.24 -11.78
N LYS A 153 0.08 -9.64 -12.54
CA LYS A 153 -0.22 -11.05 -12.86
C LYS A 153 0.97 -11.82 -13.46
N ASP A 154 1.90 -11.12 -14.07
CA ASP A 154 3.10 -11.67 -14.70
C ASP A 154 4.39 -11.28 -13.96
N TYR A 155 4.25 -10.61 -12.80
CA TYR A 155 5.41 -10.21 -12.01
C TYR A 155 6.05 -11.41 -11.31
N PRO A 156 7.39 -11.44 -11.17
CA PRO A 156 8.06 -12.52 -10.45
C PRO A 156 7.66 -12.57 -8.97
N VAL A 157 7.37 -13.76 -8.49
CA VAL A 157 7.08 -14.02 -7.07
C VAL A 157 8.25 -13.58 -6.21
N PHE A 158 7.94 -12.91 -5.11
CA PHE A 158 8.94 -12.46 -4.15
C PHE A 158 9.50 -13.63 -3.33
N LYS A 159 10.78 -13.48 -2.96
CA LYS A 159 11.52 -14.42 -2.12
C LYS A 159 12.22 -13.66 -0.99
N GLU A 160 12.54 -14.35 0.08
CA GLU A 160 13.32 -13.81 1.20
C GLU A 160 14.60 -13.13 0.73
N SER A 161 15.33 -13.76 -0.19
CA SER A 161 16.57 -13.22 -0.75
C SER A 161 16.43 -11.86 -1.45
N ASP A 162 15.21 -11.50 -1.88
CA ASP A 162 14.97 -10.20 -2.50
C ASP A 162 15.04 -9.04 -1.50
N PHE A 163 14.89 -9.34 -0.19
CA PHE A 163 14.79 -8.36 0.89
C PHE A 163 15.83 -8.57 2.01
N GLU A 164 16.85 -9.40 1.81
CA GLU A 164 17.85 -9.72 2.82
C GLU A 164 18.59 -8.48 3.35
N HIS A 165 18.77 -7.47 2.51
CA HIS A 165 19.36 -6.18 2.87
C HIS A 165 18.54 -5.38 3.90
N LEU A 166 17.26 -5.74 4.09
CA LEU A 166 16.33 -5.14 5.06
C LEU A 166 16.10 -6.02 6.29
N ARG A 167 16.88 -7.08 6.52
CA ARG A 167 16.72 -7.95 7.70
C ARG A 167 16.69 -7.14 8.99
N GLY A 168 15.64 -7.32 9.79
CA GLY A 168 15.41 -6.59 11.05
C GLY A 168 15.01 -5.12 10.88
N LYS A 169 14.79 -4.64 9.64
CA LYS A 169 14.43 -3.26 9.29
C LYS A 169 13.09 -3.17 8.56
N ILE A 170 12.24 -4.15 8.76
CA ILE A 170 10.89 -4.19 8.18
C ILE A 170 9.87 -4.16 9.32
N GLN A 171 8.83 -3.35 9.19
CA GLN A 171 7.64 -3.38 10.03
C GLN A 171 6.42 -3.69 9.17
N VAL A 172 5.56 -4.58 9.65
CA VAL A 172 4.29 -4.95 9.00
C VAL A 172 3.15 -4.72 9.99
N LEU A 173 2.24 -3.81 9.65
CA LEU A 173 1.06 -3.49 10.42
C LEU A 173 -0.15 -4.15 9.77
N LEU A 174 -0.72 -5.16 10.43
CA LEU A 174 -1.83 -5.97 9.93
C LEU A 174 -3.14 -5.56 10.62
N PRO A 175 -4.06 -4.87 9.94
CA PRO A 175 -5.36 -4.54 10.51
C PRO A 175 -6.16 -5.79 10.84
N GLU A 176 -6.84 -5.77 12.00
CA GLU A 176 -7.67 -6.89 12.47
C GLU A 176 -8.85 -7.18 11.55
N LYS A 177 -9.37 -6.15 10.90
CA LYS A 177 -10.58 -6.21 10.05
C LYS A 177 -10.28 -5.61 8.67
N ASP A 178 -9.33 -6.19 7.93
CA ASP A 178 -9.02 -5.75 6.58
C ASP A 178 -10.05 -6.31 5.56
N ILE A 179 -10.07 -5.71 4.36
CA ILE A 179 -10.74 -6.27 3.18
C ILE A 179 -9.99 -7.49 2.62
N PHE A 180 -8.70 -7.59 2.89
CA PHE A 180 -7.87 -8.74 2.51
C PHE A 180 -8.16 -9.92 3.43
N LYS A 181 -8.10 -11.12 2.88
CA LYS A 181 -8.30 -12.35 3.63
C LYS A 181 -7.14 -12.55 4.62
N LYS A 182 -7.44 -13.23 5.71
CA LYS A 182 -6.43 -13.56 6.73
C LYS A 182 -5.25 -14.35 6.13
N GLU A 183 -5.53 -15.28 5.23
CA GLU A 183 -4.50 -16.08 4.56
C GLU A 183 -3.55 -15.23 3.72
N ASP A 184 -4.04 -14.13 3.12
CA ASP A 184 -3.22 -13.20 2.35
C ASP A 184 -2.29 -12.40 3.27
N GLN A 185 -2.81 -11.96 4.42
CA GLN A 185 -2.03 -11.28 5.46
C GLN A 185 -0.99 -12.22 6.08
N ASP A 186 -1.35 -13.47 6.33
CA ASP A 186 -0.44 -14.48 6.89
C ASP A 186 0.73 -14.74 5.94
N ARG A 187 0.50 -14.80 4.62
CA ARG A 187 1.59 -14.95 3.64
C ARG A 187 2.55 -13.77 3.61
N LEU A 188 2.04 -12.54 3.76
CA LEU A 188 2.89 -11.35 3.92
C LEU A 188 3.73 -11.46 5.20
N ALA A 189 3.08 -11.82 6.31
CA ALA A 189 3.73 -12.00 7.60
C ALA A 189 4.79 -13.12 7.56
N ASP A 190 4.49 -14.23 6.92
CA ASP A 190 5.42 -15.37 6.77
C ASP A 190 6.67 -15.00 5.97
N LEU A 191 6.51 -14.25 4.87
CA LEU A 191 7.65 -13.81 4.08
C LEU A 191 8.59 -12.93 4.90
N PHE A 192 8.04 -11.90 5.55
CA PHE A 192 8.87 -10.91 6.26
C PHE A 192 9.25 -11.34 7.67
N GLY A 193 8.49 -12.24 8.31
CA GLY A 193 8.86 -12.85 9.58
C GLY A 193 10.19 -13.61 9.53
N LYS A 194 10.50 -14.24 8.41
CA LYS A 194 11.80 -14.89 8.16
C LYS A 194 12.97 -13.91 8.01
N LEU A 195 12.68 -12.63 7.87
CA LEU A 195 13.63 -11.53 7.81
C LEU A 195 13.66 -10.71 9.10
N ASP A 196 13.23 -11.28 10.22
CA ASP A 196 13.19 -10.65 11.53
C ASP A 196 12.37 -9.33 11.54
N ALA A 197 11.32 -9.27 10.71
CA ALA A 197 10.42 -8.12 10.67
C ALA A 197 9.61 -8.01 11.97
N GLU A 198 9.32 -6.78 12.37
CA GLU A 198 8.34 -6.50 13.43
C GLU A 198 6.93 -6.57 12.84
N ILE A 199 6.15 -7.58 13.27
CA ILE A 199 4.80 -7.80 12.76
C ILE A 199 3.81 -7.54 13.88
N LEU A 200 2.91 -6.57 13.67
CA LEU A 200 1.92 -6.13 14.65
C LEU A 200 0.51 -6.29 14.10
N SER A 201 -0.39 -6.85 14.90
CA SER A 201 -1.82 -6.72 14.68
C SER A 201 -2.25 -5.34 15.20
N VAL A 202 -3.00 -4.61 14.38
CA VAL A 202 -3.40 -3.24 14.65
C VAL A 202 -4.92 -3.08 14.54
N PRO A 203 -5.55 -2.19 15.31
CA PRO A 203 -7.00 -2.00 15.22
C PRO A 203 -7.42 -1.42 13.86
N GLY A 204 -8.72 -1.50 13.59
CA GLY A 204 -9.35 -0.91 12.41
C GLY A 204 -9.37 -1.80 11.18
N GLY A 205 -9.75 -1.19 10.07
CA GLY A 205 -9.90 -1.81 8.76
C GLY A 205 -8.83 -1.37 7.77
N HIS A 206 -9.14 -1.55 6.48
CA HIS A 206 -8.22 -1.25 5.37
C HIS A 206 -7.68 0.18 5.38
N VAL A 207 -8.46 1.12 5.88
CA VAL A 207 -8.09 2.53 5.96
C VAL A 207 -7.85 3.01 7.39
N GLY A 208 -7.55 2.08 8.30
CA GLY A 208 -7.23 2.38 9.70
C GLY A 208 -6.09 3.39 9.83
N PHE A 209 -5.08 3.31 8.97
CA PHE A 209 -3.96 4.26 8.93
C PHE A 209 -4.37 5.72 8.62
N ILE A 210 -5.60 5.95 8.11
CA ILE A 210 -6.18 7.28 7.90
C ILE A 210 -7.05 7.69 9.09
N VAL A 211 -7.98 6.81 9.51
CA VAL A 211 -9.00 7.17 10.51
C VAL A 211 -8.52 7.03 11.95
N GLN A 212 -7.48 6.23 12.16
CA GLN A 212 -6.83 5.97 13.45
C GLN A 212 -5.33 6.28 13.39
N SER A 213 -4.98 7.32 12.62
CA SER A 213 -3.61 7.68 12.27
C SER A 213 -2.66 7.82 13.47
N GLU A 214 -3.16 8.28 14.63
CA GLU A 214 -2.34 8.45 15.84
C GLU A 214 -1.70 7.14 16.29
N TYR A 215 -2.46 6.01 16.29
CA TYR A 215 -1.91 4.70 16.62
C TYR A 215 -0.83 4.26 15.62
N TYR A 216 -1.11 4.43 14.32
CA TYR A 216 -0.17 4.01 13.28
C TYR A 216 1.13 4.82 13.33
N ILE A 217 1.05 6.12 13.56
CA ILE A 217 2.21 7.01 13.71
C ILE A 217 3.05 6.57 14.92
N ASP A 218 2.43 6.35 16.08
CA ASP A 218 3.14 5.93 17.30
C ASP A 218 3.92 4.62 17.11
N TRP A 219 3.33 3.61 16.43
CA TRP A 219 4.06 2.36 16.13
C TRP A 219 5.19 2.56 15.13
N MET A 220 4.97 3.35 14.09
CA MET A 220 6.00 3.65 13.08
C MET A 220 7.17 4.41 13.72
N GLU A 221 6.90 5.42 14.54
CA GLU A 221 7.93 6.20 15.25
C GLU A 221 8.77 5.31 16.17
N LYS A 222 8.13 4.50 17.02
CA LYS A 222 8.83 3.55 17.90
C LYS A 222 9.71 2.57 17.14
N PHE A 223 9.22 2.08 16.01
CA PHE A 223 10.01 1.19 15.15
C PHE A 223 11.22 1.92 14.58
N LEU A 224 11.05 3.13 14.04
CA LEU A 224 12.12 3.91 13.44
C LEU A 224 13.19 4.28 14.46
N GLU A 225 12.81 4.73 15.66
CA GLU A 225 13.73 5.03 16.76
C GLU A 225 14.57 3.82 17.18
N LYS A 226 13.95 2.63 17.18
CA LYS A 226 14.63 1.40 17.61
C LYS A 226 15.54 0.79 16.56
N LYS A 227 15.21 0.94 15.28
CA LYS A 227 15.79 0.13 14.18
C LYS A 227 16.55 0.93 13.13
N VAL A 228 16.31 2.22 13.03
CA VAL A 228 16.81 3.04 11.90
C VAL A 228 17.52 4.30 12.32
N ILE A 229 17.03 5.02 13.34
CA ILE A 229 17.55 6.28 13.86
C ILE A 229 18.30 6.04 15.17
#